data_5c3ff55a21ea32de635dfe68b4a1a17b
#
_entry.id   5c3ff55a21ea32de635dfe68b4a1a17b
#
_cell.length_a   1.000
_cell.length_b   1.000
_cell.length_c   1.000
_cell.angle_alpha   90.00
_cell.angle_beta   90.00
_cell.angle_gamma   90.00
#
_symmetry.space_group_name_H-M   'P 1'
#
loop_
_entity.id
_entity.type
_entity.pdbx_description
1 polymer ?
#
loop_
_entity_poly.entity_id
_entity_poly.type
_entity_poly.pdbx_seq_one_letter_code
_entity_poly.pdbx_strand_id
1 'polypeptide(L)'
;FFKTATEAFTSRFENASRVEGGVSTSLIDRFFGGMANAISSDSSESTFFGYGIGLGTNVGSSLLTGKQAFLIAEEEWPRIVGEMGFILGLMVIMIRLGFCLSITLKSFSKLKQGDLLPWLLLSFALVIISQGQWAQPTTLGFSTVVGGLVLACCKKENIYNRMPSI
;
A
#
# COMPACT_ATOMS: atom_id res chain seq x y z
N PHE A 1 -34.60 9.08 3.37
CA PHE A 1 -33.29 8.84 3.98
C PHE A 1 -32.19 8.62 2.94
N PHE A 2 -32.38 7.77 1.94
CA PHE A 2 -31.36 7.49 0.91
C PHE A 2 -31.04 8.69 0.02
N LYS A 3 -32.05 9.50 -0.33
CA LYS A 3 -31.84 10.66 -1.22
C LYS A 3 -30.88 11.69 -0.63
N THR A 4 -31.07 12.04 0.63
CA THR A 4 -30.20 12.99 1.35
C THR A 4 -28.77 12.45 1.52
N ALA A 5 -28.62 11.14 1.78
CA ALA A 5 -27.32 10.50 1.89
C ALA A 5 -26.59 10.47 0.52
N THR A 6 -27.32 10.20 -0.57
CA THR A 6 -26.77 10.21 -1.93
C THR A 6 -26.36 11.63 -2.34
N GLU A 7 -27.20 12.64 -2.08
CA GLU A 7 -26.87 14.04 -2.35
C GLU A 7 -25.63 14.52 -1.56
N ALA A 8 -25.52 14.16 -0.28
CA ALA A 8 -24.35 14.47 0.54
C ALA A 8 -23.10 13.77 0.03
N PHE A 9 -23.19 12.52 -0.40
CA PHE A 9 -22.08 11.78 -1.00
C PHE A 9 -21.64 12.40 -2.33
N THR A 10 -22.59 12.68 -3.23
CA THR A 10 -22.29 13.27 -4.54
C THR A 10 -21.66 14.65 -4.42
N SER A 11 -22.20 15.51 -3.52
CA SER A 11 -21.63 16.85 -3.31
C SER A 11 -20.21 16.80 -2.73
N ARG A 12 -19.93 15.87 -1.83
CA ARG A 12 -18.56 15.68 -1.29
C ARG A 12 -17.60 15.15 -2.35
N PHE A 13 -18.08 14.22 -3.17
CA PHE A 13 -17.29 13.66 -4.27
C PHE A 13 -16.98 14.71 -5.35
N GLU A 14 -17.97 15.52 -5.73
CA GLU A 14 -17.79 16.61 -6.69
C GLU A 14 -16.85 17.69 -6.15
N ASN A 15 -16.98 18.07 -4.87
CA ASN A 15 -16.08 19.02 -4.24
C ASN A 15 -14.65 18.49 -4.16
N ALA A 16 -14.44 17.24 -3.76
CA ALA A 16 -13.13 16.62 -3.74
C ALA A 16 -12.52 16.54 -5.15
N SER A 17 -13.32 16.11 -6.15
CA SER A 17 -12.87 16.05 -7.54
C SER A 17 -12.52 17.43 -8.12
N ARG A 18 -13.21 18.49 -7.69
CA ARG A 18 -12.95 19.87 -8.15
C ARG A 18 -11.70 20.48 -7.49
N VAL A 19 -11.44 20.16 -6.23
CA VAL A 19 -10.27 20.65 -5.48
C VAL A 19 -9.00 19.88 -5.88
N GLU A 20 -9.10 18.58 -6.14
CA GLU A 20 -7.96 17.69 -6.42
C GLU A 20 -7.68 17.50 -7.93
N GLY A 21 -8.34 18.25 -8.82
CA GLY A 21 -8.07 18.20 -10.28
C GLY A 21 -8.57 16.94 -10.99
N GLY A 22 -9.45 16.16 -10.35
CA GLY A 22 -10.04 14.93 -10.88
C GLY A 22 -9.50 13.67 -10.20
N VAL A 23 -10.34 12.62 -10.19
CA VAL A 23 -10.04 11.36 -9.47
C VAL A 23 -8.79 10.67 -10.00
N SER A 24 -8.55 10.71 -11.31
CA SER A 24 -7.37 10.09 -11.93
C SER A 24 -6.07 10.81 -11.56
N THR A 25 -6.07 12.13 -11.55
CA THR A 25 -4.90 12.95 -11.17
C THR A 25 -4.60 12.76 -9.70
N SER A 26 -5.61 12.84 -8.84
CA SER A 26 -5.47 12.61 -7.39
C SER A 26 -4.92 11.22 -7.07
N LEU A 27 -5.38 10.16 -7.77
CA LEU A 27 -4.86 8.81 -7.58
C LEU A 27 -3.40 8.69 -8.03
N ILE A 28 -3.04 9.26 -9.18
CA ILE A 28 -1.67 9.23 -9.70
C ILE A 28 -0.75 10.04 -8.77
N ASP A 29 -1.17 11.22 -8.34
CA ASP A 29 -0.40 12.05 -7.44
C ASP A 29 -0.22 11.40 -6.07
N ARG A 30 -1.24 10.75 -5.53
CA ARG A 30 -1.13 10.00 -4.28
C ARG A 30 -0.25 8.75 -4.42
N PHE A 31 -0.29 8.07 -5.59
CA PHE A 31 0.55 6.88 -5.82
C PHE A 31 2.01 7.22 -6.11
N PHE A 32 2.26 8.23 -6.92
CA PHE A 32 3.60 8.56 -7.42
C PHE A 32 4.12 9.90 -6.91
N GLY A 33 3.24 10.83 -6.52
CA GLY A 33 3.62 12.16 -6.05
C GLY A 33 4.49 12.12 -4.80
N GLY A 34 4.16 11.26 -3.85
CA GLY A 34 4.98 11.04 -2.67
C GLY A 34 6.39 10.54 -3.00
N MET A 35 6.52 9.66 -3.99
CA MET A 35 7.82 9.19 -4.46
C MET A 35 8.58 10.28 -5.23
N ALA A 36 7.89 11.03 -6.08
CA ALA A 36 8.47 12.15 -6.82
C ALA A 36 8.96 13.23 -5.86
N ASN A 37 8.17 13.58 -4.85
CA ASN A 37 8.54 14.53 -3.81
C ASN A 37 9.73 14.05 -2.97
N ALA A 38 9.78 12.75 -2.62
CA ALA A 38 10.92 12.18 -1.89
C ALA A 38 12.22 12.21 -2.70
N ILE A 39 12.12 12.09 -4.04
CA ILE A 39 13.27 12.16 -4.95
C ILE A 39 13.70 13.62 -5.22
N SER A 40 12.73 14.55 -5.28
CA SER A 40 12.96 15.95 -5.65
C SER A 40 13.27 16.86 -4.46
N SER A 41 13.05 16.42 -3.22
CA SER A 41 13.41 17.20 -2.03
C SER A 41 14.93 17.26 -1.86
N ASP A 42 15.46 18.41 -2.20
CA ASP A 42 16.88 18.78 -2.37
C ASP A 42 17.61 18.99 -1.03
N SER A 43 17.54 18.07 -0.11
CA SER A 43 18.29 18.11 1.17
C SER A 43 19.46 17.12 1.11
N SER A 44 20.57 17.65 0.71
CA SER A 44 21.69 17.01 0.08
C SER A 44 22.57 15.99 0.86
N GLU A 45 22.48 15.84 2.17
CA GLU A 45 23.31 14.86 2.90
C GLU A 45 22.53 13.84 3.72
N SER A 46 21.40 14.23 4.29
CA SER A 46 20.56 13.33 5.10
C SER A 46 19.73 12.35 4.26
N THR A 47 19.51 12.66 2.97
CA THR A 47 18.68 11.85 2.06
C THR A 47 19.33 10.54 1.66
N PHE A 48 20.68 10.45 1.67
CA PHE A 48 21.39 9.23 1.27
C PHE A 48 21.30 8.13 2.34
N PHE A 49 21.51 8.48 3.61
CA PHE A 49 21.51 7.54 4.74
C PHE A 49 20.17 7.50 5.51
N GLY A 50 19.26 8.44 5.25
CA GLY A 50 18.02 8.58 5.99
C GLY A 50 18.18 9.15 7.39
N TYR A 51 17.06 9.49 8.01
CA TYR A 51 17.02 10.05 9.36
C TYR A 51 17.05 8.99 10.47
N GLY A 52 16.88 7.72 10.11
CA GLY A 52 16.80 6.59 11.04
C GLY A 52 15.43 5.95 11.08
N ILE A 53 15.43 4.63 11.26
CA ILE A 53 14.22 3.81 11.26
C ILE A 53 13.36 4.15 12.49
N GLY A 54 12.08 4.39 12.27
CA GLY A 54 11.11 4.66 13.32
C GLY A 54 10.85 6.15 13.59
N LEU A 55 11.67 7.07 13.07
CA LEU A 55 11.46 8.51 13.28
C LEU A 55 10.18 9.05 12.62
N GLY A 56 9.75 8.47 11.50
CA GLY A 56 8.50 8.78 10.84
C GLY A 56 7.25 8.17 11.50
N THR A 57 7.42 7.43 12.60
CA THR A 57 6.28 6.82 13.31
C THR A 57 5.71 7.78 14.37
N ASN A 58 4.43 7.61 14.73
CA ASN A 58 3.81 8.36 15.82
C ASN A 58 4.53 8.17 17.17
N VAL A 59 5.15 6.99 17.37
CA VAL A 59 5.93 6.69 18.58
C VAL A 59 7.24 7.47 18.57
N GLY A 60 7.95 7.48 17.43
CA GLY A 60 9.20 8.23 17.29
C GLY A 60 8.98 9.74 17.48
N SER A 61 7.91 10.28 16.88
CA SER A 61 7.56 11.71 17.04
C SER A 61 7.20 12.03 18.50
N SER A 62 6.41 11.20 19.16
CA SER A 62 6.02 11.37 20.56
C SER A 62 7.21 11.35 21.51
N LEU A 63 8.19 10.46 21.28
CA LEU A 63 9.41 10.37 22.09
C LEU A 63 10.32 11.59 21.91
N LEU A 64 10.40 12.16 20.69
CA LEU A 64 11.30 13.28 20.38
C LEU A 64 10.69 14.65 20.69
N THR A 65 9.40 14.82 20.42
CA THR A 65 8.76 16.14 20.48
C THR A 65 7.69 16.25 21.56
N GLY A 66 7.32 15.14 22.20
CA GLY A 66 6.20 15.06 23.15
C GLY A 66 4.81 15.19 22.50
N LYS A 67 4.75 15.26 21.17
CA LYS A 67 3.50 15.39 20.41
C LYS A 67 3.40 14.32 19.32
N GLN A 68 2.19 13.87 19.05
CA GLN A 68 1.94 12.98 17.90
C GLN A 68 1.85 13.85 16.63
N ALA A 69 2.89 13.79 15.80
CA ALA A 69 2.97 14.47 14.52
C ALA A 69 3.77 13.60 13.53
N PHE A 70 3.51 13.75 12.25
CA PHE A 70 4.32 13.11 11.24
C PHE A 70 5.59 13.94 11.02
N LEU A 71 6.74 13.45 11.51
CA LEU A 71 8.02 14.18 11.43
C LEU A 71 8.65 14.16 10.04
N ILE A 72 8.40 13.10 9.25
CA ILE A 72 8.97 12.92 7.92
C ILE A 72 7.88 13.08 6.87
N ALA A 73 6.90 12.17 6.86
CA ALA A 73 5.78 12.20 5.94
C ALA A 73 4.62 11.37 6.49
N GLU A 74 3.40 11.74 6.09
CA GLU A 74 2.19 10.98 6.40
C GLU A 74 2.07 9.73 5.52
N GLU A 75 2.55 9.83 4.26
CA GLU A 75 2.51 8.73 3.29
C GLU A 75 3.65 7.73 3.53
N GLU A 76 3.37 6.45 3.22
CA GLU A 76 4.30 5.35 3.51
C GLU A 76 5.60 5.43 2.70
N TRP A 77 5.53 5.72 1.41
CA TRP A 77 6.72 5.70 0.55
C TRP A 77 7.73 6.82 0.87
N PRO A 78 7.31 8.09 1.00
CA PRO A 78 8.22 9.13 1.46
C PRO A 78 8.76 8.86 2.86
N ARG A 79 7.96 8.27 3.74
CA ARG A 79 8.40 7.87 5.07
C ARG A 79 9.52 6.84 5.00
N ILE A 80 9.36 5.78 4.19
CA ILE A 80 10.38 4.72 4.03
C ILE A 80 11.68 5.32 3.49
N VAL A 81 11.60 6.18 2.45
CA VAL A 81 12.76 6.85 1.88
C VAL A 81 13.41 7.79 2.90
N GLY A 82 12.63 8.57 3.64
CA GLY A 82 13.14 9.46 4.67
C GLY A 82 13.79 8.71 5.84
N GLU A 83 13.22 7.60 6.30
CA GLU A 83 13.78 6.82 7.40
C GLU A 83 15.04 6.03 7.02
N MET A 84 15.03 5.38 5.85
CA MET A 84 16.08 4.43 5.43
C MET A 84 17.09 5.04 4.45
N GLY A 85 16.82 6.24 3.94
CA GLY A 85 17.57 6.84 2.86
C GLY A 85 17.12 6.36 1.48
N PHE A 86 17.59 7.05 0.46
CA PHE A 86 17.11 6.83 -0.91
C PHE A 86 17.35 5.40 -1.41
N ILE A 87 18.54 4.86 -1.24
CA ILE A 87 18.89 3.53 -1.80
C ILE A 87 18.13 2.41 -1.11
N LEU A 88 18.17 2.35 0.22
CA LEU A 88 17.49 1.29 0.97
C LEU A 88 15.97 1.45 0.90
N GLY A 89 15.46 2.69 0.97
CA GLY A 89 14.04 2.97 0.84
C GLY A 89 13.49 2.54 -0.52
N LEU A 90 14.20 2.88 -1.61
CA LEU A 90 13.81 2.43 -2.95
C LEU A 90 13.84 0.91 -3.08
N MET A 91 14.85 0.25 -2.51
CA MET A 91 14.95 -1.21 -2.52
C MET A 91 13.75 -1.86 -1.82
N VAL A 92 13.33 -1.34 -0.66
CA VAL A 92 12.15 -1.84 0.06
C VAL A 92 10.88 -1.63 -0.77
N ILE A 93 10.70 -0.48 -1.40
CA ILE A 93 9.57 -0.20 -2.29
C ILE A 93 9.55 -1.19 -3.46
N MET A 94 10.70 -1.43 -4.11
CA MET A 94 10.81 -2.38 -5.22
C MET A 94 10.49 -3.82 -4.80
N ILE A 95 10.90 -4.24 -3.60
CA ILE A 95 10.55 -5.55 -3.05
C ILE A 95 9.03 -5.66 -2.85
N ARG A 96 8.39 -4.62 -2.27
CA ARG A 96 6.93 -4.59 -2.07
C ARG A 96 6.18 -4.66 -3.40
N LEU A 97 6.59 -3.86 -4.38
CA LEU A 97 5.98 -3.86 -5.72
C LEU A 97 6.23 -5.19 -6.47
N GLY A 98 7.43 -5.75 -6.37
CA GLY A 98 7.75 -7.07 -6.93
C GLY A 98 6.91 -8.19 -6.31
N PHE A 99 6.66 -8.12 -5.00
CA PHE A 99 5.76 -9.04 -4.32
C PHE A 99 4.31 -8.88 -4.81
N CYS A 100 3.80 -7.64 -4.91
CA CYS A 100 2.48 -7.35 -5.47
C CYS A 100 2.35 -7.90 -6.90
N LEU A 101 3.34 -7.68 -7.75
CA LEU A 101 3.35 -8.21 -9.12
C LEU A 101 3.32 -9.76 -9.13
N SER A 102 4.13 -10.39 -8.28
CA SER A 102 4.19 -11.85 -8.18
C SER A 102 2.84 -12.47 -7.78
N ILE A 103 2.17 -11.90 -6.75
CA ILE A 103 0.85 -12.40 -6.34
C ILE A 103 -0.23 -12.11 -7.38
N THR A 104 -0.14 -10.98 -8.10
CA THR A 104 -1.06 -10.63 -9.19
C THR A 104 -0.98 -11.65 -10.33
N LEU A 105 0.23 -11.97 -10.78
CA LEU A 105 0.45 -12.95 -11.85
C LEU A 105 -0.06 -14.34 -11.47
N LYS A 106 0.19 -14.77 -10.21
CA LYS A 106 -0.32 -16.05 -9.69
C LYS A 106 -1.85 -16.06 -9.60
N SER A 107 -2.46 -14.99 -9.08
CA SER A 107 -3.92 -14.88 -8.99
C SER A 107 -4.58 -14.84 -10.36
N PHE A 108 -3.97 -14.16 -11.33
CA PHE A 108 -4.45 -14.14 -12.71
C PHE A 108 -4.38 -15.54 -13.38
N SER A 109 -3.33 -16.30 -13.11
CA SER A 109 -3.24 -17.68 -13.57
C SER A 109 -4.36 -18.56 -12.99
N LYS A 110 -4.70 -18.37 -11.70
CA LYS A 110 -5.81 -19.07 -11.04
C LYS A 110 -7.18 -18.64 -11.57
N LEU A 111 -7.34 -17.36 -11.86
CA LEU A 111 -8.55 -16.83 -12.51
C LEU A 111 -8.84 -17.53 -13.85
N LYS A 112 -7.80 -17.74 -14.68
CA LYS A 112 -7.92 -18.49 -15.95
C LYS A 112 -8.34 -19.96 -15.75
N GLN A 113 -8.10 -20.52 -14.57
CA GLN A 113 -8.50 -21.88 -14.19
C GLN A 113 -9.91 -21.93 -13.57
N GLY A 114 -10.62 -20.79 -13.50
CA GLY A 114 -11.96 -20.66 -12.94
C GLY A 114 -12.00 -20.41 -11.44
N ASP A 115 -10.87 -20.21 -10.76
CA ASP A 115 -10.82 -19.89 -9.33
C ASP A 115 -10.80 -18.37 -9.14
N LEU A 116 -11.95 -17.83 -8.75
CA LEU A 116 -12.16 -16.38 -8.54
C LEU A 116 -11.65 -15.88 -7.19
N LEU A 117 -11.50 -16.76 -6.20
CA LEU A 117 -11.22 -16.37 -4.82
C LEU A 117 -9.89 -15.61 -4.67
N PRO A 118 -8.75 -16.09 -5.26
CA PRO A 118 -7.49 -15.35 -5.19
C PRO A 118 -7.59 -13.95 -5.80
N TRP A 119 -8.38 -13.79 -6.87
CA TRP A 119 -8.56 -12.52 -7.56
C TRP A 119 -9.37 -11.51 -6.74
N LEU A 120 -10.43 -11.95 -6.05
CA LEU A 120 -11.21 -11.11 -5.16
C LEU A 120 -10.39 -10.63 -3.95
N LEU A 121 -9.60 -11.52 -3.34
CA LEU A 121 -8.71 -11.16 -2.24
C LEU A 121 -7.58 -10.24 -2.69
N LEU A 122 -7.12 -10.37 -3.92
CA LEU A 122 -6.04 -9.57 -4.49
C LEU A 122 -6.37 -8.08 -4.53
N SER A 123 -7.62 -7.70 -4.83
CA SER A 123 -8.03 -6.29 -4.92
C SER A 123 -7.72 -5.52 -3.63
N PHE A 124 -7.99 -6.13 -2.48
CA PHE A 124 -7.66 -5.57 -1.18
C PHE A 124 -6.18 -5.71 -0.83
N ALA A 125 -5.57 -6.85 -1.16
CA ALA A 125 -4.16 -7.13 -0.89
C ALA A 125 -3.23 -6.12 -1.59
N LEU A 126 -3.51 -5.76 -2.84
CA LEU A 126 -2.68 -4.83 -3.60
C LEU A 126 -2.54 -3.47 -2.92
N VAL A 127 -3.64 -2.90 -2.44
CA VAL A 127 -3.61 -1.58 -1.77
C VAL A 127 -2.84 -1.66 -0.45
N ILE A 128 -3.15 -2.63 0.37
CA ILE A 128 -2.56 -2.75 1.71
C ILE A 128 -1.07 -3.14 1.66
N ILE A 129 -0.67 -4.00 0.72
CA ILE A 129 0.73 -4.43 0.61
C ILE A 129 1.59 -3.34 -0.04
N SER A 130 1.10 -2.66 -1.10
CA SER A 130 1.90 -1.65 -1.79
C SER A 130 2.08 -0.38 -0.98
N GLN A 131 1.01 0.15 -0.39
CA GLN A 131 0.99 1.47 0.27
C GLN A 131 0.59 1.45 1.75
N GLY A 132 0.23 0.29 2.30
CA GLY A 132 -0.13 0.21 3.71
C GLY A 132 1.00 0.67 4.63
N GLN A 133 0.67 1.44 5.66
CA GLN A 133 1.61 1.94 6.66
C GLN A 133 2.07 0.81 7.59
N TRP A 134 3.11 0.09 7.20
CA TRP A 134 3.61 -1.06 7.98
C TRP A 134 4.27 -0.67 9.32
N ALA A 135 4.53 0.60 9.53
CA ALA A 135 4.89 1.11 10.86
C ALA A 135 3.73 1.00 11.87
N GLN A 136 2.50 0.88 11.40
CA GLN A 136 1.33 0.66 12.25
C GLN A 136 1.06 -0.84 12.39
N PRO A 137 1.04 -1.39 13.63
CA PRO A 137 0.86 -2.83 13.87
C PRO A 137 -0.41 -3.41 13.26
N THR A 138 -1.49 -2.62 13.25
CA THR A 138 -2.78 -3.02 12.64
C THR A 138 -2.66 -3.21 11.14
N THR A 139 -2.08 -2.25 10.42
CA THR A 139 -1.89 -2.32 8.96
C THR A 139 -0.92 -3.42 8.57
N LEU A 140 0.17 -3.60 9.34
CA LEU A 140 1.11 -4.69 9.15
C LEU A 140 0.42 -6.05 9.35
N GLY A 141 -0.38 -6.20 10.40
CA GLY A 141 -1.16 -7.41 10.65
C GLY A 141 -2.10 -7.74 9.50
N PHE A 142 -2.88 -6.77 9.04
CA PHE A 142 -3.78 -6.95 7.90
C PHE A 142 -3.03 -7.29 6.61
N SER A 143 -1.92 -6.63 6.31
CA SER A 143 -1.13 -6.92 5.10
C SER A 143 -0.57 -8.35 5.12
N THR A 144 -0.11 -8.81 6.28
CA THR A 144 0.42 -10.17 6.45
C THR A 144 -0.68 -11.23 6.29
N VAL A 145 -1.83 -11.02 6.94
CA VAL A 145 -2.96 -11.95 6.87
C VAL A 145 -3.51 -12.03 5.44
N VAL A 146 -3.79 -10.88 4.81
CA VAL A 146 -4.37 -10.86 3.46
C VAL A 146 -3.39 -11.39 2.43
N GLY A 147 -2.11 -10.99 2.50
CA GLY A 147 -1.06 -11.53 1.64
C GLY A 147 -0.90 -13.04 1.79
N GLY A 148 -0.93 -13.54 3.03
CA GLY A 148 -0.89 -14.97 3.34
C GLY A 148 -2.10 -15.72 2.78
N LEU A 149 -3.31 -15.16 2.89
CA LEU A 149 -4.53 -15.74 2.32
C LEU A 149 -4.47 -15.84 0.79
N VAL A 150 -4.03 -14.77 0.10
CA VAL A 150 -3.86 -14.81 -1.36
C VAL A 150 -2.86 -15.89 -1.76
N LEU A 151 -1.72 -15.97 -1.08
CA LEU A 151 -0.71 -17.00 -1.34
C LEU A 151 -1.24 -18.42 -1.09
N ALA A 152 -1.98 -18.63 -0.01
CA ALA A 152 -2.59 -19.92 0.32
C ALA A 152 -3.59 -20.35 -0.75
N CYS A 153 -4.45 -19.42 -1.20
CA CYS A 153 -5.40 -19.67 -2.28
C CYS A 153 -4.67 -20.00 -3.61
N CYS A 154 -3.59 -19.26 -3.91
CA CYS A 154 -2.79 -19.54 -5.11
C CYS A 154 -2.07 -20.89 -5.06
N LYS A 155 -1.69 -21.37 -3.85
CA LYS A 155 -1.01 -22.66 -3.66
C LYS A 155 -1.95 -23.85 -3.67
N LYS A 156 -3.26 -23.66 -3.42
CA LYS A 156 -4.25 -24.73 -3.40
C LYS A 156 -4.21 -25.48 -4.73
N GLU A 157 -3.51 -26.63 -4.75
CA GLU A 157 -3.60 -27.59 -5.84
C GLU A 157 -5.06 -28.10 -5.90
N ASN A 158 -5.59 -28.26 -7.10
CA ASN A 158 -6.90 -28.87 -7.30
C ASN A 158 -6.87 -30.31 -6.74
N ILE A 159 -7.34 -30.47 -5.51
CA ILE A 159 -7.54 -31.77 -4.87
C ILE A 159 -8.45 -32.66 -5.75
N TYR A 160 -9.28 -32.02 -6.57
CA TYR A 160 -10.16 -32.68 -7.53
C TYR A 160 -9.42 -33.52 -8.60
N ASN A 161 -8.19 -33.15 -8.98
CA ASN A 161 -7.38 -33.89 -9.96
C ASN A 161 -6.58 -35.06 -9.35
N ARG A 162 -6.65 -35.29 -8.05
CA ARG A 162 -5.99 -36.39 -7.34
C ARG A 162 -6.95 -37.53 -6.95
N MET A 163 -8.25 -37.42 -7.24
CA MET A 163 -9.13 -38.56 -7.04
C MET A 163 -8.89 -39.54 -8.20
N PRO A 164 -8.40 -40.79 -7.94
CA PRO A 164 -8.34 -41.78 -8.96
C PRO A 164 -9.78 -42.04 -9.44
N SER A 165 -9.96 -42.04 -10.75
CA SER A 165 -11.21 -42.49 -11.38
C SER A 165 -11.49 -43.91 -10.90
N ILE A 166 -12.53 -44.06 -10.06
CA ILE A 166 -13.09 -45.35 -9.65
C ILE A 166 -13.82 -45.98 -10.83
#